data_6c7a24b90bf312cb47d5157f3cfb3a0c
#
_entry.id   6c7a24b90bf312cb47d5157f3cfb3a0c
#
_cell.length_a   1.000
_cell.length_b   1.000
_cell.length_c   1.000
_cell.angle_alpha   90.00
_cell.angle_beta   90.00
_cell.angle_gamma   90.00
#
_symmetry.space_group_name_H-M   'P 1'
#
loop_
_entity.id
_entity.type
_entity.pdbx_description
1 polymer ?
#
loop_
_entity_poly.entity_id
_entity_poly.type
_entity_poly.pdbx_seq_one_letter_code
_entity_poly.pdbx_strand_id
1 'polypeptide(L)'
;MNELLLHKGGEYCTLNDLREVPLPPETRTYRPVSHYDLAKNLAEVSGGLLRGYEMQGTQYGMARDGAQMFGVHTYKNGISGSMGLSVGFRNSYDKSMSVGIAIGASVFVCDNLALTGDIAIMRKHTQNVWNDLEELIITTIYRSQHNFTKIVEDAEEMRGRYLGNDDAFRLLGLLYGNDVISPRQIPVVKKEWLSPSYDDFSSRSVWSFYNACTEALKTAPPNKIMERHIALHNILEVRDD
;
A
#
# COMPACT_ATOMS: atom_id res chain seq x y z
N MET A 1 17.25 3.64 5.08
CA MET A 1 16.97 3.89 3.66
C MET A 1 15.63 3.25 3.41
N ASN A 2 14.63 4.07 3.19
CA ASN A 2 13.26 3.60 3.02
C ASN A 2 13.14 2.96 1.63
N GLU A 3 12.92 1.66 1.58
CA GLU A 3 12.75 0.96 0.31
C GLU A 3 11.26 0.85 0.01
N LEU A 4 10.77 1.71 -0.90
CA LEU A 4 9.48 1.50 -1.53
C LEU A 4 9.40 0.07 -2.06
N LEU A 5 8.20 -0.51 -2.03
CA LEU A 5 7.89 -1.81 -2.58
C LEU A 5 8.20 -1.86 -4.09
N LEU A 6 9.47 -1.97 -4.45
CA LEU A 6 9.89 -2.17 -5.83
C LEU A 6 9.93 -3.65 -6.15
N HIS A 7 9.10 -4.03 -7.12
CA HIS A 7 9.18 -5.37 -7.70
C HIS A 7 10.34 -5.44 -8.71
N LYS A 8 10.69 -6.65 -9.10
CA LYS A 8 11.72 -6.90 -10.10
C LYS A 8 11.38 -6.18 -11.42
N GLY A 9 12.20 -5.22 -11.81
CA GLY A 9 12.03 -4.37 -12.99
C GLY A 9 11.40 -3.00 -12.71
N GLY A 10 11.19 -2.64 -11.43
CA GLY A 10 10.87 -1.28 -11.02
C GLY A 10 12.10 -0.52 -10.55
N GLU A 11 12.12 0.79 -10.73
CA GLU A 11 13.18 1.69 -10.30
C GLU A 11 12.60 2.80 -9.44
N TYR A 12 13.35 3.23 -8.43
CA TYR A 12 13.01 4.43 -7.67
C TYR A 12 13.08 5.65 -8.55
N CYS A 13 12.16 6.57 -8.34
CA CYS A 13 12.15 7.83 -9.05
C CYS A 13 11.73 8.98 -8.12
N THR A 14 12.01 10.19 -8.55
CA THR A 14 11.56 11.42 -7.91
C THR A 14 10.25 11.91 -8.52
N LEU A 15 9.60 12.87 -7.86
CA LEU A 15 8.43 13.54 -8.41
C LEU A 15 8.75 14.23 -9.75
N ASN A 16 9.98 14.74 -9.92
CA ASN A 16 10.40 15.35 -11.17
C ASN A 16 10.54 14.31 -12.30
N ASP A 17 11.06 13.12 -11.99
CA ASP A 17 11.15 12.04 -12.97
C ASP A 17 9.76 11.64 -13.48
N LEU A 18 8.74 11.65 -12.60
CA LEU A 18 7.35 11.42 -13.01
C LEU A 18 6.82 12.47 -13.99
N ARG A 19 7.32 13.71 -13.90
CA ARG A 19 6.95 14.80 -14.83
C ARG A 19 7.54 14.59 -16.21
N GLU A 20 8.74 14.05 -16.29
CA GLU A 20 9.47 13.84 -17.55
C GLU A 20 8.91 12.67 -18.39
N VAL A 21 8.09 11.78 -17.78
CA VAL A 21 7.47 10.68 -18.54
C VAL A 21 6.43 11.22 -19.51
N PRO A 22 6.58 10.99 -20.83
CA PRO A 22 5.65 11.51 -21.82
C PRO A 22 4.23 11.01 -21.62
N LEU A 23 3.26 11.92 -21.53
CA LEU A 23 1.86 11.56 -21.44
C LEU A 23 1.38 11.00 -22.78
N PRO A 24 0.76 9.78 -22.79
CA PRO A 24 0.25 9.23 -24.04
C PRO A 24 -0.92 10.06 -24.59
N PRO A 25 -1.16 10.04 -25.91
CA PRO A 25 -2.26 10.76 -26.51
C PRO A 25 -3.63 10.23 -26.06
N GLU A 26 -4.58 11.13 -25.90
CA GLU A 26 -5.98 10.77 -25.70
C GLU A 26 -6.57 10.06 -26.92
N THR A 27 -7.54 9.16 -26.65
CA THR A 27 -8.37 8.56 -27.69
C THR A 27 -9.85 8.75 -27.35
N ARG A 28 -10.74 8.36 -28.24
CA ARG A 28 -12.19 8.47 -27.99
C ARG A 28 -12.66 7.80 -26.69
N THR A 29 -11.97 6.76 -26.21
CA THR A 29 -12.36 5.97 -25.02
C THR A 29 -11.33 5.97 -23.92
N TYR A 30 -10.18 6.61 -24.12
CA TYR A 30 -9.07 6.62 -23.18
C TYR A 30 -8.57 8.04 -22.93
N ARG A 31 -8.57 8.44 -21.67
CA ARG A 31 -7.95 9.66 -21.19
C ARG A 31 -6.84 9.32 -20.19
N PRO A 32 -5.58 9.60 -20.50
CA PRO A 32 -4.48 9.33 -19.59
C PRO A 32 -4.56 10.22 -18.36
N VAL A 33 -4.17 9.67 -17.22
CA VAL A 33 -3.96 10.39 -15.97
C VAL A 33 -2.45 10.57 -15.82
N SER A 34 -1.98 11.81 -15.75
CA SER A 34 -0.56 12.09 -15.53
C SER A 34 -0.08 11.51 -14.21
N HIS A 35 1.06 10.82 -14.20
CA HIS A 35 1.69 10.31 -12.98
C HIS A 35 2.01 11.44 -12.00
N TYR A 36 2.60 12.50 -12.55
CA TYR A 36 2.97 13.71 -11.80
C TYR A 36 1.75 14.41 -11.19
N ASP A 37 0.71 14.66 -12.00
CA ASP A 37 -0.47 15.40 -11.53
C ASP A 37 -1.25 14.61 -10.49
N LEU A 38 -1.33 13.28 -10.63
CA LEU A 38 -1.94 12.40 -9.62
C LEU A 38 -1.19 12.49 -8.28
N ALA A 39 0.14 12.34 -8.31
CA ALA A 39 0.95 12.40 -7.10
C ALA A 39 0.88 13.78 -6.43
N LYS A 40 0.98 14.85 -7.22
CA LYS A 40 0.89 16.24 -6.74
C LYS A 40 -0.47 16.54 -6.14
N ASN A 41 -1.56 16.21 -6.83
CA ASN A 41 -2.92 16.45 -6.36
C ASN A 41 -3.19 15.71 -5.04
N LEU A 42 -2.77 14.44 -4.92
CA LEU A 42 -2.87 13.69 -3.68
C LEU A 42 -2.12 14.36 -2.52
N ALA A 43 -0.92 14.89 -2.75
CA ALA A 43 -0.16 15.60 -1.73
C ALA A 43 -0.84 16.91 -1.31
N GLU A 44 -1.34 17.69 -2.26
CA GLU A 44 -2.03 18.96 -2.02
C GLU A 44 -3.34 18.76 -1.24
N VAL A 45 -4.19 17.83 -1.67
CA VAL A 45 -5.46 17.52 -0.99
C VAL A 45 -5.20 16.97 0.41
N SER A 46 -4.22 16.08 0.56
CA SER A 46 -3.85 15.54 1.88
C SER A 46 -3.35 16.65 2.81
N GLY A 47 -2.49 17.54 2.32
CA GLY A 47 -1.99 18.67 3.10
C GLY A 47 -3.10 19.63 3.57
N GLY A 48 -4.17 19.78 2.79
CA GLY A 48 -5.33 20.60 3.14
C GLY A 48 -6.32 19.94 4.11
N LEU A 49 -6.50 18.63 4.02
CA LEU A 49 -7.56 17.89 4.74
C LEU A 49 -7.05 17.16 5.98
N LEU A 50 -5.81 16.67 6.01
CA LEU A 50 -5.25 15.92 7.13
C LEU A 50 -4.75 16.87 8.24
N ARG A 51 -5.69 17.47 8.96
CA ARG A 51 -5.36 18.40 10.06
C ARG A 51 -4.66 17.66 11.20
N GLY A 52 -3.52 18.19 11.65
CA GLY A 52 -2.70 17.58 12.71
C GLY A 52 -1.81 16.43 12.26
N TYR A 53 -1.75 16.18 10.95
CA TYR A 53 -0.78 15.27 10.35
C TYR A 53 0.30 16.05 9.61
N GLU A 54 1.53 15.57 9.72
CA GLU A 54 2.69 16.09 8.99
C GLU A 54 3.17 15.04 7.99
N MET A 55 3.44 15.47 6.76
CA MET A 55 4.03 14.59 5.75
C MET A 55 5.45 14.21 6.18
N GLN A 56 5.69 12.93 6.34
CA GLN A 56 6.99 12.37 6.73
C GLN A 56 7.83 11.97 5.52
N GLY A 57 7.20 11.60 4.43
CA GLY A 57 7.91 11.19 3.24
C GLY A 57 7.00 10.86 2.07
N THR A 58 7.62 10.89 0.90
CA THR A 58 7.03 10.46 -0.36
C THR A 58 7.98 9.49 -1.03
N GLN A 59 7.44 8.42 -1.58
CA GLN A 59 8.22 7.43 -2.31
C GLN A 59 7.51 7.14 -3.63
N TYR A 60 8.29 7.08 -4.71
CA TYR A 60 7.78 6.78 -6.04
C TYR A 60 8.63 5.72 -6.70
N GLY A 61 7.99 4.85 -7.47
CA GLY A 61 8.65 3.86 -8.30
C GLY A 61 8.02 3.81 -9.68
N MET A 62 8.84 3.58 -10.69
CA MET A 62 8.42 3.38 -12.07
C MET A 62 8.84 2.01 -12.58
N ALA A 63 8.08 1.48 -13.52
CA ALA A 63 8.39 0.25 -14.22
C ALA A 63 8.02 0.39 -15.70
N ARG A 64 8.54 -0.51 -16.55
CA ARG A 64 8.27 -0.54 -17.99
C ARG A 64 8.53 0.82 -18.66
N ASP A 65 9.73 1.33 -18.45
CA ASP A 65 10.18 2.62 -19.03
C ASP A 65 9.22 3.77 -18.69
N GLY A 66 8.75 3.81 -17.44
CA GLY A 66 7.82 4.83 -16.96
C GLY A 66 6.33 4.58 -17.28
N ALA A 67 6.01 3.51 -18.01
CA ALA A 67 4.61 3.22 -18.37
C ALA A 67 3.75 2.82 -17.15
N GLN A 68 4.36 2.41 -16.05
CA GLN A 68 3.69 2.05 -14.80
C GLN A 68 4.30 2.82 -13.63
N MET A 69 3.46 3.33 -12.73
CA MET A 69 3.88 4.06 -11.54
C MET A 69 3.16 3.52 -10.30
N PHE A 70 3.89 3.44 -9.21
CA PHE A 70 3.38 3.25 -7.86
C PHE A 70 3.99 4.31 -6.94
N GLY A 71 3.17 4.88 -6.05
CA GLY A 71 3.62 5.89 -5.09
C GLY A 71 3.01 5.68 -3.70
N VAL A 72 3.70 6.17 -2.69
CA VAL A 72 3.22 6.22 -1.30
C VAL A 72 3.56 7.57 -0.70
N HIS A 73 2.57 8.20 -0.10
CA HIS A 73 2.74 9.35 0.79
C HIS A 73 2.48 8.91 2.22
N THR A 74 3.39 9.21 3.13
CA THR A 74 3.29 8.83 4.54
C THR A 74 3.16 10.08 5.41
N TYR A 75 2.21 10.05 6.33
CA TYR A 75 1.87 11.13 7.24
C TYR A 75 1.92 10.63 8.68
N LYS A 76 2.36 11.48 9.60
CA LYS A 76 2.42 11.19 11.03
C LYS A 76 1.63 12.23 11.81
N ASN A 77 0.91 11.78 12.83
CA ASN A 77 0.37 12.63 13.89
C ASN A 77 1.08 12.32 15.22
N GLY A 78 0.90 13.17 16.23
CA GLY A 78 1.53 13.00 17.55
C GLY A 78 1.03 11.77 18.34
N ILE A 79 0.04 11.03 17.85
CA ILE A 79 -0.68 9.98 18.59
C ILE A 79 -0.32 8.58 18.10
N SER A 80 0.10 8.43 16.86
CA SER A 80 0.17 7.12 16.17
C SER A 80 1.41 6.26 16.48
N GLY A 81 2.27 6.66 17.40
CA GLY A 81 3.41 5.84 17.84
C GLY A 81 4.36 5.44 16.70
N SER A 82 4.50 4.14 16.47
CA SER A 82 5.38 3.55 15.45
C SER A 82 4.75 3.44 14.07
N MET A 83 3.51 3.88 13.88
CA MET A 83 2.77 3.79 12.60
C MET A 83 2.44 5.16 12.06
N GLY A 84 2.42 5.31 10.74
CA GLY A 84 1.96 6.50 10.02
C GLY A 84 0.82 6.21 9.07
N LEU A 85 -0.08 7.17 8.88
CA LEU A 85 -1.10 7.09 7.83
C LEU A 85 -0.41 7.09 6.47
N SER A 86 -0.78 6.15 5.62
CA SER A 86 -0.22 6.02 4.27
C SER A 86 -1.30 6.11 3.21
N VAL A 87 -1.02 6.87 2.17
CA VAL A 87 -1.80 6.95 0.95
C VAL A 87 -0.99 6.28 -0.16
N GLY A 88 -1.33 5.04 -0.47
CA GLY A 88 -0.77 4.30 -1.59
C GLY A 88 -1.54 4.59 -2.87
N PHE A 89 -0.85 4.77 -4.00
CA PHE A 89 -1.49 5.00 -5.29
C PHE A 89 -0.68 4.39 -6.44
N ARG A 90 -1.38 4.11 -7.52
CA ARG A 90 -0.78 3.57 -8.74
C ARG A 90 -1.47 4.12 -9.98
N ASN A 91 -0.75 4.11 -11.09
CA ASN A 91 -1.26 4.52 -12.39
C ASN A 91 -0.51 3.82 -13.53
N SER A 92 -1.09 3.74 -14.73
CA SER A 92 -0.39 3.22 -15.90
C SER A 92 -0.75 3.96 -17.18
N TYR A 93 0.24 4.10 -18.06
CA TYR A 93 0.10 4.64 -19.41
C TYR A 93 -0.11 3.54 -20.46
N ASP A 94 0.31 2.31 -20.16
CA ASP A 94 0.16 1.12 -21.00
C ASP A 94 -1.22 0.44 -20.88
N LYS A 95 -2.15 1.04 -20.14
CA LYS A 95 -3.51 0.53 -19.87
C LYS A 95 -3.55 -0.80 -19.11
N SER A 96 -2.43 -1.25 -18.56
CA SER A 96 -2.32 -2.50 -17.81
C SER A 96 -2.98 -2.43 -16.43
N MET A 97 -3.19 -1.22 -15.89
CA MET A 97 -3.79 -0.98 -14.59
C MET A 97 -4.77 0.18 -14.63
N SER A 98 -5.80 0.10 -13.80
CA SER A 98 -6.62 1.25 -13.43
C SER A 98 -5.83 2.21 -12.52
N VAL A 99 -6.17 3.49 -12.51
CA VAL A 99 -5.76 4.37 -11.41
C VAL A 99 -6.28 3.76 -10.13
N GLY A 100 -5.40 3.57 -9.16
CA GLY A 100 -5.76 3.01 -7.85
C GLY A 100 -5.24 3.91 -6.73
N ILE A 101 -6.06 4.10 -5.70
CA ILE A 101 -5.69 4.81 -4.47
C ILE A 101 -6.19 3.96 -3.31
N ALA A 102 -5.34 3.72 -2.32
CA ALA A 102 -5.70 2.99 -1.11
C ALA A 102 -5.13 3.70 0.11
N ILE A 103 -5.91 3.69 1.18
CA ILE A 103 -5.47 4.17 2.49
C ILE A 103 -4.95 2.99 3.30
N GLY A 104 -3.95 3.25 4.09
CA GLY A 104 -3.33 2.25 4.94
C GLY A 104 -2.47 2.86 6.02
N ALA A 105 -1.62 2.03 6.59
CA ALA A 105 -0.59 2.43 7.54
C ALA A 105 0.79 1.98 7.07
N SER A 106 1.79 2.79 7.37
CA SER A 106 3.21 2.44 7.24
C SER A 106 3.77 2.18 8.63
N VAL A 107 4.51 1.10 8.78
CA VAL A 107 5.26 0.77 10.00
C VAL A 107 6.64 1.37 9.86
N PHE A 108 6.98 2.37 10.67
CA PHE A 108 8.22 3.15 10.53
C PHE A 108 9.51 2.34 10.74
N VAL A 109 9.45 1.24 11.48
CA VAL A 109 10.64 0.42 11.77
C VAL A 109 11.13 -0.34 10.54
N CYS A 110 10.22 -0.78 9.66
CA CYS A 110 10.54 -1.69 8.56
C CYS A 110 9.97 -1.24 7.20
N ASP A 111 9.35 -0.07 7.13
CA ASP A 111 8.66 0.46 5.94
C ASP A 111 7.59 -0.50 5.35
N ASN A 112 7.07 -1.41 6.16
CA ASN A 112 5.98 -2.27 5.76
C ASN A 112 4.68 -1.49 5.63
N LEU A 113 3.90 -1.80 4.60
CA LEU A 113 2.59 -1.20 4.36
C LEU A 113 1.47 -2.15 4.78
N ALA A 114 0.50 -1.62 5.50
CA ALA A 114 -0.79 -2.25 5.75
C ALA A 114 -1.86 -1.46 4.99
N LEU A 115 -2.35 -1.98 3.87
CA LEU A 115 -3.43 -1.37 3.11
C LEU A 115 -4.73 -2.11 3.39
N THR A 116 -5.81 -1.37 3.70
CA THR A 116 -7.13 -1.95 3.92
C THR A 116 -8.04 -1.74 2.73
N GLY A 117 -9.02 -2.63 2.57
CA GLY A 117 -10.00 -2.54 1.50
C GLY A 117 -11.11 -1.51 1.71
N ASP A 118 -11.24 -0.98 2.91
CA ASP A 118 -12.35 -0.07 3.28
C ASP A 118 -12.30 1.25 2.53
N ILE A 119 -11.09 1.69 2.13
CA ILE A 119 -10.91 2.82 1.21
C ILE A 119 -9.90 2.44 0.13
N ALA A 120 -10.38 1.81 -0.91
CA ALA A 120 -9.64 1.61 -2.15
C ALA A 120 -10.46 2.13 -3.33
N ILE A 121 -9.88 3.01 -4.10
CA ILE A 121 -10.48 3.54 -5.34
C ILE A 121 -9.77 2.92 -6.52
N MET A 122 -10.56 2.41 -7.45
CA MET A 122 -10.06 1.92 -8.74
C MET A 122 -10.86 2.59 -9.85
N ARG A 123 -10.20 3.36 -10.72
CA ARG A 123 -10.84 4.04 -11.85
C ARG A 123 -10.15 3.72 -13.16
N LYS A 124 -10.95 3.33 -14.15
CA LYS A 124 -10.47 3.16 -15.53
C LYS A 124 -10.22 4.54 -16.15
N HIS A 125 -9.29 4.60 -17.07
CA HIS A 125 -8.92 5.82 -17.82
C HIS A 125 -10.00 6.16 -18.88
N THR A 126 -11.18 6.54 -18.44
CA THR A 126 -12.29 7.00 -19.29
C THR A 126 -12.23 8.52 -19.46
N GLN A 127 -13.09 9.08 -20.33
CA GLN A 127 -13.10 10.53 -20.60
C GLN A 127 -13.33 11.40 -19.35
N ASN A 128 -14.10 10.90 -18.37
CA ASN A 128 -14.40 11.63 -17.13
C ASN A 128 -13.47 11.30 -15.96
N VAL A 129 -12.38 10.56 -16.20
CA VAL A 129 -11.52 10.02 -15.13
C VAL A 129 -11.04 11.09 -14.13
N TRP A 130 -10.69 12.29 -14.58
CA TRP A 130 -10.21 13.36 -13.70
C TRP A 130 -11.31 13.90 -12.78
N ASN A 131 -12.51 14.16 -13.30
CA ASN A 131 -13.62 14.64 -12.48
C ASN A 131 -14.01 13.61 -11.41
N ASP A 132 -14.08 12.33 -11.81
CA ASP A 132 -14.35 11.23 -10.89
C ASP A 132 -13.26 11.08 -9.82
N LEU A 133 -11.97 11.24 -10.21
CA LEU A 133 -10.84 11.12 -9.30
C LEU A 133 -10.79 12.25 -8.28
N GLU A 134 -11.02 13.49 -8.69
CA GLU A 134 -10.93 14.65 -7.80
C GLU A 134 -11.92 14.55 -6.63
N GLU A 135 -13.18 14.24 -6.92
CA GLU A 135 -14.20 14.02 -5.89
C GLU A 135 -13.85 12.84 -4.96
N LEU A 136 -13.38 11.74 -5.55
CA LEU A 136 -13.03 10.54 -4.80
C LEU A 136 -11.77 10.71 -3.96
N ILE A 137 -10.77 11.45 -4.43
CA ILE A 137 -9.57 11.79 -3.66
C ILE A 137 -9.99 12.57 -2.40
N ILE A 138 -10.77 13.62 -2.55
CA ILE A 138 -11.25 14.44 -1.43
C ILE A 138 -11.99 13.57 -0.40
N THR A 139 -12.95 12.77 -0.87
CA THR A 139 -13.75 11.89 0.00
C THR A 139 -12.88 10.85 0.71
N THR A 140 -11.93 10.27 -0.01
CA THR A 140 -11.01 9.24 0.51
C THR A 140 -10.10 9.81 1.57
N ILE A 141 -9.48 10.96 1.31
CA ILE A 141 -8.60 11.61 2.28
C ILE A 141 -9.38 12.09 3.51
N TYR A 142 -10.60 12.60 3.33
CA TYR A 142 -11.45 13.00 4.45
C TYR A 142 -11.77 11.81 5.39
N ARG A 143 -12.02 10.64 4.84
CA ARG A 143 -12.30 9.41 5.61
C ARG A 143 -11.06 8.73 6.17
N SER A 144 -9.89 9.05 5.65
CA SER A 144 -8.65 8.33 5.95
C SER A 144 -8.25 8.37 7.42
N GLN A 145 -8.56 9.45 8.14
CA GLN A 145 -8.24 9.57 9.57
C GLN A 145 -9.00 8.54 10.42
N HIS A 146 -10.28 8.34 10.15
CA HIS A 146 -11.09 7.34 10.84
C HIS A 146 -10.60 5.92 10.55
N ASN A 147 -10.31 5.62 9.28
CA ASN A 147 -9.82 4.32 8.89
C ASN A 147 -8.41 4.03 9.42
N PHE A 148 -7.55 5.06 9.51
CA PHE A 148 -6.23 4.91 10.11
C PHE A 148 -6.32 4.53 11.59
N THR A 149 -7.26 5.12 12.34
CA THR A 149 -7.52 4.74 13.74
C THR A 149 -7.90 3.27 13.84
N LYS A 150 -8.81 2.79 12.98
CA LYS A 150 -9.19 1.37 12.93
C LYS A 150 -7.99 0.47 12.62
N ILE A 151 -7.15 0.84 11.63
CA ILE A 151 -5.93 0.06 11.31
C ILE A 151 -4.99 -0.04 12.52
N VAL A 152 -4.84 1.05 13.29
CA VAL A 152 -4.02 1.03 14.51
C VAL A 152 -4.63 0.12 15.57
N GLU A 153 -5.96 0.15 15.75
CA GLU A 153 -6.69 -0.74 16.66
C GLU A 153 -6.53 -2.21 16.25
N ASP A 154 -6.72 -2.53 14.97
CA ASP A 154 -6.50 -3.88 14.42
C ASP A 154 -5.06 -4.36 14.64
N ALA A 155 -4.07 -3.48 14.46
CA ALA A 155 -2.67 -3.82 14.70
C ALA A 155 -2.39 -4.12 16.18
N GLU A 156 -2.97 -3.36 17.12
CA GLU A 156 -2.84 -3.61 18.55
C GLU A 156 -3.51 -4.94 18.94
N GLU A 157 -4.68 -5.25 18.40
CA GLU A 157 -5.35 -6.51 18.60
C GLU A 157 -4.52 -7.68 18.06
N MET A 158 -3.99 -7.56 16.83
CA MET A 158 -3.09 -8.55 16.25
C MET A 158 -1.81 -8.75 17.10
N ARG A 159 -1.29 -7.71 17.76
CA ARG A 159 -0.15 -7.80 18.69
C ARG A 159 -0.50 -8.63 19.93
N GLY A 160 -1.71 -8.46 20.45
CA GLY A 160 -2.21 -9.21 21.62
C GLY A 160 -2.49 -10.68 21.36
N ARG A 161 -2.63 -11.09 20.09
CA ARG A 161 -2.97 -12.49 19.73
C ARG A 161 -1.72 -13.32 19.50
N TYR A 162 -1.52 -14.30 20.38
CA TYR A 162 -0.47 -15.30 20.20
C TYR A 162 -0.74 -16.17 18.96
N LEU A 163 0.32 -16.50 18.23
CA LEU A 163 0.30 -17.37 17.06
C LEU A 163 1.40 -18.42 17.16
N GLY A 164 1.04 -19.70 17.21
CA GLY A 164 1.98 -20.82 17.18
C GLY A 164 2.51 -21.08 15.76
N ASN A 165 3.60 -21.84 15.65
CA ASN A 165 4.19 -22.16 14.33
C ASN A 165 3.21 -22.93 13.43
N ASP A 166 2.46 -23.89 13.98
CA ASP A 166 1.53 -24.71 13.19
C ASP A 166 0.40 -23.85 12.61
N ASP A 167 -0.14 -22.94 13.41
CA ASP A 167 -1.20 -22.02 12.95
C ASP A 167 -0.66 -20.99 11.96
N ALA A 168 0.56 -20.47 12.17
CA ALA A 168 1.22 -19.58 11.21
C ALA A 168 1.40 -20.27 9.84
N PHE A 169 1.79 -21.56 9.83
CA PHE A 169 1.94 -22.29 8.57
C PHE A 169 0.60 -22.68 7.93
N ARG A 170 -0.45 -22.88 8.72
CA ARG A 170 -1.82 -23.01 8.18
C ARG A 170 -2.31 -21.73 7.54
N LEU A 171 -2.09 -20.57 8.18
CA LEU A 171 -2.40 -19.26 7.63
C LEU A 171 -1.58 -18.98 6.36
N LEU A 172 -0.30 -19.33 6.33
CA LEU A 172 0.53 -19.22 5.12
C LEU A 172 -0.05 -20.05 3.97
N GLY A 173 -0.51 -21.27 4.24
CA GLY A 173 -1.21 -22.11 3.28
C GLY A 173 -2.50 -21.47 2.76
N LEU A 174 -3.28 -20.84 3.65
CA LEU A 174 -4.50 -20.11 3.29
C LEU A 174 -4.18 -18.91 2.41
N LEU A 175 -3.17 -18.11 2.77
CA LEU A 175 -2.72 -16.96 1.98
C LEU A 175 -2.21 -17.37 0.60
N TYR A 176 -1.53 -18.51 0.50
CA TYR A 176 -1.12 -19.07 -0.79
C TYR A 176 -2.33 -19.52 -1.62
N GLY A 177 -3.28 -20.21 -1.01
CA GLY A 177 -4.50 -20.68 -1.69
C GLY A 177 -5.42 -19.56 -2.18
N ASN A 178 -5.31 -18.36 -1.59
CA ASN A 178 -6.04 -17.15 -2.00
C ASN A 178 -5.19 -16.19 -2.87
N ASP A 179 -4.09 -16.64 -3.47
CA ASP A 179 -3.21 -15.85 -4.35
C ASP A 179 -2.59 -14.59 -3.70
N VAL A 180 -2.62 -14.49 -2.37
CA VAL A 180 -1.98 -13.39 -1.63
C VAL A 180 -0.48 -13.55 -1.63
N ILE A 181 0.01 -14.73 -1.25
CA ILE A 181 1.43 -15.10 -1.21
C ILE A 181 1.73 -16.07 -2.34
N SER A 182 2.70 -15.77 -3.17
CA SER A 182 3.16 -16.66 -4.25
C SER A 182 4.15 -17.72 -3.75
N PRO A 183 4.38 -18.81 -4.49
CA PRO A 183 5.36 -19.84 -4.11
C PRO A 183 6.77 -19.28 -3.84
N ARG A 184 7.19 -18.24 -4.57
CA ARG A 184 8.50 -17.59 -4.40
C ARG A 184 8.60 -16.76 -3.13
N GLN A 185 7.48 -16.32 -2.58
CA GLN A 185 7.39 -15.50 -1.36
C GLN A 185 7.30 -16.35 -0.09
N ILE A 186 6.85 -17.62 -0.17
CA ILE A 186 6.75 -18.54 0.97
C ILE A 186 8.06 -18.63 1.78
N PRO A 187 9.25 -18.81 1.15
CA PRO A 187 10.50 -18.84 1.90
C PRO A 187 10.82 -17.54 2.66
N VAL A 188 10.43 -16.39 2.12
CA VAL A 188 10.60 -15.09 2.76
C VAL A 188 9.72 -14.99 4.00
N VAL A 189 8.41 -15.29 3.88
CA VAL A 189 7.49 -15.30 5.03
C VAL A 189 8.00 -16.25 6.12
N LYS A 190 8.41 -17.47 5.74
CA LYS A 190 8.95 -18.45 6.69
C LYS A 190 10.20 -17.93 7.42
N LYS A 191 11.13 -17.30 6.70
CA LYS A 191 12.36 -16.73 7.26
C LYS A 191 12.00 -15.62 8.25
N GLU A 192 11.22 -14.63 7.84
CA GLU A 192 10.83 -13.49 8.68
C GLU A 192 9.96 -13.90 9.88
N TRP A 193 9.16 -14.97 9.76
CA TRP A 193 8.42 -15.53 10.87
C TRP A 193 9.31 -16.23 11.89
N LEU A 194 10.27 -17.04 11.45
CA LEU A 194 11.12 -17.83 12.35
C LEU A 194 12.31 -17.03 12.91
N SER A 195 12.85 -16.09 12.11
CA SER A 195 13.99 -15.26 12.43
C SER A 195 13.77 -13.88 11.83
N PRO A 196 12.96 -13.03 12.47
CA PRO A 196 12.60 -11.71 11.96
C PRO A 196 13.85 -10.81 11.83
N SER A 197 13.84 -9.98 10.79
CA SER A 197 14.91 -9.01 10.55
C SER A 197 14.88 -7.83 11.53
N TYR A 198 13.76 -7.64 12.25
CA TYR A 198 13.56 -6.57 13.24
C TYR A 198 13.09 -7.15 14.56
N ASP A 199 13.71 -6.72 15.66
CA ASP A 199 13.42 -7.20 17.02
C ASP A 199 11.96 -6.94 17.43
N ASP A 200 11.34 -5.89 16.91
CA ASP A 200 9.93 -5.55 17.15
C ASP A 200 8.95 -6.67 16.73
N PHE A 201 9.36 -7.57 15.85
CA PHE A 201 8.56 -8.70 15.34
C PHE A 201 9.00 -10.05 15.91
N SER A 202 9.85 -10.07 16.94
CA SER A 202 10.29 -11.31 17.60
C SER A 202 9.21 -11.99 18.45
N SER A 203 8.17 -11.25 18.83
CA SER A 203 6.99 -11.80 19.49
C SER A 203 6.25 -12.78 18.56
N ARG A 204 5.75 -13.90 19.12
CA ARG A 204 4.90 -14.85 18.38
C ARG A 204 3.46 -14.36 18.35
N SER A 205 3.19 -13.34 17.54
CA SER A 205 1.87 -12.73 17.41
C SER A 205 1.37 -12.72 15.96
N VAL A 206 0.06 -12.54 15.79
CA VAL A 206 -0.53 -12.34 14.45
C VAL A 206 0.08 -11.12 13.77
N TRP A 207 0.40 -10.05 14.53
CA TRP A 207 1.08 -8.88 14.00
C TRP A 207 2.48 -9.18 13.45
N SER A 208 3.26 -10.01 14.16
CA SER A 208 4.59 -10.43 13.67
C SER A 208 4.47 -11.24 12.38
N PHE A 209 3.47 -12.12 12.28
CA PHE A 209 3.20 -12.88 11.07
C PHE A 209 2.71 -11.98 9.92
N TYR A 210 1.85 -11.00 10.23
CA TYR A 210 1.41 -9.99 9.27
C TYR A 210 2.62 -9.26 8.65
N ASN A 211 3.57 -8.81 9.49
CA ASN A 211 4.78 -8.12 9.02
C ASN A 211 5.71 -9.05 8.23
N ALA A 212 5.82 -10.33 8.58
CA ALA A 212 6.54 -11.31 7.77
C ALA A 212 5.92 -11.46 6.35
N CYS A 213 4.60 -11.41 6.25
CA CYS A 213 3.90 -11.45 4.96
C CYS A 213 4.09 -10.16 4.17
N THR A 214 4.01 -8.98 4.82
CA THR A 214 4.21 -7.69 4.13
C THR A 214 5.63 -7.53 3.61
N GLU A 215 6.65 -8.05 4.34
CA GLU A 215 8.03 -8.11 3.85
C GLU A 215 8.13 -8.93 2.55
N ALA A 216 7.48 -10.08 2.49
CA ALA A 216 7.44 -10.89 1.28
C ALA A 216 6.70 -10.20 0.12
N LEU A 217 5.64 -9.43 0.42
CA LEU A 217 4.86 -8.67 -0.57
C LEU A 217 5.64 -7.54 -1.22
N LYS A 218 6.77 -7.08 -0.66
CA LYS A 218 7.68 -6.12 -1.32
C LYS A 218 8.14 -6.58 -2.70
N THR A 219 8.07 -7.87 -2.98
CA THR A 219 8.40 -8.45 -4.30
C THR A 219 7.18 -8.66 -5.19
N ALA A 220 5.99 -8.25 -4.77
CA ALA A 220 4.77 -8.42 -5.57
C ALA A 220 4.78 -7.46 -6.78
N PRO A 221 4.23 -7.87 -7.94
CA PRO A 221 4.17 -7.00 -9.10
C PRO A 221 3.21 -5.82 -8.87
N PRO A 222 3.48 -4.63 -9.46
CA PRO A 222 2.73 -3.39 -9.19
C PRO A 222 1.24 -3.51 -9.41
N ASN A 223 0.85 -4.28 -10.43
CA ASN A 223 -0.56 -4.49 -10.76
C ASN A 223 -1.30 -5.41 -9.78
N LYS A 224 -0.59 -6.01 -8.82
CA LYS A 224 -1.15 -6.94 -7.83
C LYS A 224 -0.88 -6.55 -6.38
N ILE A 225 0.07 -5.63 -6.14
CA ILE A 225 0.55 -5.35 -4.78
C ILE A 225 -0.56 -4.80 -3.90
N MET A 226 -1.36 -3.87 -4.42
CA MET A 226 -2.43 -3.22 -3.67
C MET A 226 -3.52 -4.24 -3.28
N GLU A 227 -3.98 -5.04 -4.23
CA GLU A 227 -5.00 -6.07 -4.00
C GLU A 227 -4.52 -7.14 -3.00
N ARG A 228 -3.23 -7.49 -3.06
CA ARG A 228 -2.64 -8.48 -2.14
C ARG A 228 -2.52 -7.95 -0.71
N HIS A 229 -2.15 -6.69 -0.52
CA HIS A 229 -2.14 -6.08 0.81
C HIS A 229 -3.54 -6.01 1.41
N ILE A 230 -4.53 -5.61 0.63
CA ILE A 230 -5.94 -5.58 1.05
C ILE A 230 -6.40 -7.00 1.43
N ALA A 231 -6.13 -7.99 0.59
CA ALA A 231 -6.52 -9.37 0.86
C ALA A 231 -5.79 -9.96 2.08
N LEU A 232 -4.51 -9.63 2.29
CA LEU A 232 -3.76 -10.00 3.48
C LEU A 232 -4.44 -9.45 4.75
N HIS A 233 -4.78 -8.17 4.75
CA HIS A 233 -5.43 -7.52 5.89
C HIS A 233 -6.77 -8.19 6.20
N ASN A 234 -7.63 -8.35 5.19
CA ASN A 234 -8.96 -8.96 5.35
C ASN A 234 -8.94 -10.42 5.85
N ILE A 235 -7.87 -11.17 5.56
CA ILE A 235 -7.73 -12.57 6.01
C ILE A 235 -7.23 -12.63 7.46
N LEU A 236 -6.39 -11.68 7.87
CA LEU A 236 -5.78 -11.67 9.20
C LEU A 236 -6.50 -10.75 10.20
N GLU A 237 -7.37 -9.85 9.70
CA GLU A 237 -8.25 -9.03 10.54
C GLU A 237 -9.08 -9.92 11.46
N VAL A 238 -9.17 -9.50 12.71
CA VAL A 238 -10.07 -10.16 13.67
C VAL A 238 -11.48 -9.69 13.36
N ARG A 239 -12.33 -10.61 12.95
CA ARG A 239 -13.78 -10.36 12.93
C ARG A 239 -14.35 -10.93 14.21
N ASP A 240 -14.99 -10.08 15.00
CA ASP A 240 -15.89 -10.53 16.04
C ASP A 240 -17.05 -11.26 15.36
N ASP A 241 -17.08 -12.60 15.48
CA ASP A 241 -18.22 -13.43 15.09
C ASP A 241 -19.33 -13.33 16.17
#